data_9473ae27a5743418bea2046a3970d0fb
#
_entry.id   9473ae27a5743418bea2046a3970d0fb
#
_cell.length_a   1.000
_cell.length_b   1.000
_cell.length_c   1.000
_cell.angle_alpha   90.00
_cell.angle_beta   90.00
_cell.angle_gamma   90.00
#
_symmetry.space_group_name_H-M   'P 1'
#
loop_
_entity.id
_entity.type
_entity.pdbx_description
1 polymer ?
#
loop_
_entity_poly.entity_id
_entity_poly.type
_entity_poly.pdbx_seq_one_letter_code
_entity_poly.pdbx_strand_id
1 'polypeptide(L)'
;LVHALQNHDELTYELVHFAASHADDPYLLGGVEYTGSGLAEHVRQSLRDSLTGQAGPYNALFVQNGIACTTASVIAATLGLTELSGLTTADVRRITQAHLLLCMFNAWQPGVFALSGWDLVGALPLDRSAVADLISTGDTRWIERGAYDLLGSAPEATASASGMPLAPALYGSLPDQLADPTSFASRLAGLLRVRAQHGIATGTLLDVPEVPAAGLLVMVNRLESGTVQVTALNFGPAEVSGRVDSAHLPAGSLVDLTTGDTLGSV
;
A
#
# COMPACT_ATOMS: atom_id res chain seq x y z
N LEU A 1 11.20 -1.93 -13.30
CA LEU A 1 10.42 -2.38 -12.16
C LEU A 1 9.01 -1.83 -12.27
N VAL A 2 7.99 -2.60 -11.86
CA VAL A 2 6.58 -2.16 -11.80
C VAL A 2 6.13 -2.28 -10.35
N HIS A 3 5.62 -1.18 -9.81
CA HIS A 3 5.04 -1.10 -8.48
C HIS A 3 3.53 -1.01 -8.62
N ALA A 4 2.79 -1.89 -7.95
CA ALA A 4 1.34 -1.88 -7.92
C ALA A 4 0.87 -2.18 -6.49
N LEU A 5 -0.31 -1.68 -6.12
CA LEU A 5 -0.95 -2.02 -4.86
C LEU A 5 -1.86 -3.23 -5.05
N GLN A 6 -3.00 -3.01 -5.71
CA GLN A 6 -3.97 -4.06 -5.99
C GLN A 6 -4.02 -4.39 -7.48
N ASN A 7 -4.12 -5.66 -7.80
CA ASN A 7 -4.48 -6.15 -9.13
C ASN A 7 -5.62 -7.19 -8.98
N HIS A 8 -5.79 -8.08 -9.94
CA HIS A 8 -6.80 -9.15 -9.90
C HIS A 8 -6.31 -10.43 -9.21
N ASP A 9 -5.05 -10.46 -8.77
CA ASP A 9 -4.45 -11.56 -8.01
C ASP A 9 -4.38 -11.21 -6.53
N GLU A 10 -4.20 -12.23 -5.72
CA GLU A 10 -4.04 -12.12 -4.27
C GLU A 10 -2.80 -11.30 -3.89
N LEU A 11 -2.77 -10.79 -2.67
CA LEU A 11 -1.55 -10.29 -2.05
C LEU A 11 -0.59 -11.47 -1.83
N THR A 12 0.45 -11.56 -2.66
CA THR A 12 1.50 -12.58 -2.54
C THR A 12 2.66 -12.10 -1.68
N TYR A 13 3.22 -13.01 -0.86
CA TYR A 13 4.38 -12.76 0.00
C TYR A 13 5.38 -13.92 -0.08
N GLU A 14 5.91 -14.13 -1.28
CA GLU A 14 6.87 -15.22 -1.54
C GLU A 14 8.21 -15.03 -0.83
N LEU A 15 8.63 -13.79 -0.60
CA LEU A 15 9.86 -13.44 0.10
C LEU A 15 11.10 -14.20 -0.46
N VAL A 16 11.17 -14.30 -1.79
CA VAL A 16 12.17 -15.10 -2.53
C VAL A 16 13.60 -14.75 -2.12
N HIS A 17 13.88 -13.48 -1.86
CA HIS A 17 15.18 -13.03 -1.38
C HIS A 17 15.63 -13.84 -0.15
N PHE A 18 14.80 -13.89 0.87
CA PHE A 18 15.10 -14.60 2.12
C PHE A 18 14.93 -16.12 1.97
N ALA A 19 13.84 -16.56 1.31
CA ALA A 19 13.47 -17.98 1.29
C ALA A 19 14.35 -18.85 0.37
N ALA A 20 14.97 -18.27 -0.66
CA ALA A 20 15.74 -19.02 -1.65
C ALA A 20 17.14 -18.45 -1.88
N SER A 21 17.26 -17.12 -2.16
CA SER A 21 18.56 -16.53 -2.54
C SER A 21 19.53 -16.42 -1.36
N HIS A 22 19.01 -16.23 -0.15
CA HIS A 22 19.76 -16.01 1.09
C HIS A 22 19.21 -16.86 2.24
N ALA A 23 18.83 -18.10 1.96
CA ALA A 23 18.10 -18.96 2.89
C ALA A 23 18.84 -19.23 4.20
N ASP A 24 20.17 -19.34 4.15
CA ASP A 24 21.04 -19.68 5.27
C ASP A 24 21.74 -18.45 5.87
N ASP A 25 21.59 -17.26 5.27
CA ASP A 25 22.23 -16.04 5.77
C ASP A 25 21.58 -15.60 7.10
N PRO A 26 22.37 -15.04 8.04
CA PRO A 26 21.84 -14.56 9.31
C PRO A 26 21.15 -13.21 9.17
N TYR A 27 20.01 -13.07 9.82
CA TYR A 27 19.22 -11.83 9.92
C TYR A 27 18.81 -11.55 11.35
N LEU A 28 18.74 -10.28 11.71
CA LEU A 28 18.26 -9.82 13.01
C LEU A 28 16.96 -9.06 12.85
N LEU A 29 15.90 -9.51 13.51
CA LEU A 29 14.61 -8.81 13.54
C LEU A 29 14.13 -8.71 14.99
N GLY A 30 13.93 -7.47 15.49
CA GLY A 30 13.48 -7.25 16.87
C GLY A 30 14.38 -7.84 17.96
N GLY A 31 15.68 -7.97 17.68
CA GLY A 31 16.65 -8.59 18.61
C GLY A 31 16.67 -10.13 18.58
N VAL A 32 15.92 -10.76 17.67
CA VAL A 32 15.90 -12.22 17.46
C VAL A 32 16.66 -12.55 16.19
N GLU A 33 17.56 -13.53 16.26
CA GLU A 33 18.31 -14.02 15.10
C GLU A 33 17.50 -15.08 14.35
N TYR A 34 17.49 -14.98 13.02
CA TYR A 34 16.86 -15.90 12.08
C TYR A 34 17.85 -16.28 10.98
N THR A 35 17.68 -17.46 10.41
CA THR A 35 18.15 -17.70 9.02
C THR A 35 17.20 -17.00 8.05
N GLY A 36 17.62 -16.77 6.80
CA GLY A 36 16.74 -16.14 5.80
C GLY A 36 15.44 -16.92 5.59
N SER A 37 15.52 -18.27 5.51
CA SER A 37 14.32 -19.12 5.43
C SER A 37 13.43 -19.02 6.68
N GLY A 38 14.04 -18.97 7.87
CA GLY A 38 13.33 -18.78 9.14
C GLY A 38 12.66 -17.41 9.23
N LEU A 39 13.33 -16.36 8.80
CA LEU A 39 12.76 -15.00 8.71
C LEU A 39 11.58 -14.95 7.75
N ALA A 40 11.72 -15.55 6.56
CA ALA A 40 10.64 -15.62 5.59
C ALA A 40 9.38 -16.29 6.17
N GLU A 41 9.54 -17.41 6.87
CA GLU A 41 8.39 -18.10 7.48
C GLU A 41 7.78 -17.28 8.64
N HIS A 42 8.62 -16.64 9.46
CA HIS A 42 8.15 -15.74 10.52
C HIS A 42 7.31 -14.57 9.96
N VAL A 43 7.78 -13.93 8.89
CA VAL A 43 7.06 -12.82 8.23
C VAL A 43 5.76 -13.32 7.61
N ARG A 44 5.77 -14.47 6.90
CA ARG A 44 4.57 -15.09 6.33
C ARG A 44 3.51 -15.37 7.39
N GLN A 45 3.92 -15.97 8.52
CA GLN A 45 3.00 -16.26 9.61
C GLN A 45 2.43 -14.97 10.21
N SER A 46 3.26 -13.95 10.44
CA SER A 46 2.82 -12.64 10.95
C SER A 46 1.80 -11.97 10.02
N LEU A 47 2.00 -12.05 8.70
CA LEU A 47 1.05 -11.52 7.72
C LEU A 47 -0.27 -12.28 7.74
N ARG A 48 -0.24 -13.62 7.77
CA ARG A 48 -1.45 -14.44 7.90
C ARG A 48 -2.26 -14.08 9.15
N ASP A 49 -1.58 -14.02 10.30
CA ASP A 49 -2.22 -13.76 11.59
C ASP A 49 -2.80 -12.35 11.69
N SER A 50 -2.11 -11.36 11.08
CA SER A 50 -2.52 -9.96 11.14
C SER A 50 -3.58 -9.59 10.11
N LEU A 51 -3.68 -10.32 8.99
CA LEU A 51 -4.52 -9.93 7.85
C LEU A 51 -5.71 -10.85 7.63
N THR A 52 -5.79 -12.00 8.31
CA THR A 52 -6.88 -12.97 8.15
C THR A 52 -7.44 -13.44 9.49
N GLY A 53 -8.36 -14.38 9.46
CA GLY A 53 -8.95 -14.96 10.66
C GLY A 53 -9.67 -13.92 11.51
N GLN A 54 -9.35 -13.84 12.80
CA GLN A 54 -10.01 -12.90 13.72
C GLN A 54 -9.57 -11.44 13.49
N ALA A 55 -8.35 -11.22 13.01
CA ALA A 55 -7.83 -9.88 12.74
C ALA A 55 -8.43 -9.27 11.46
N GLY A 56 -8.67 -10.08 10.43
CA GLY A 56 -9.25 -9.65 9.16
C GLY A 56 -10.24 -10.69 8.61
N PRO A 57 -11.43 -10.87 9.21
CA PRO A 57 -12.37 -11.94 8.85
C PRO A 57 -12.96 -11.81 7.44
N TYR A 58 -12.87 -10.64 6.86
CA TYR A 58 -13.31 -10.31 5.50
C TYR A 58 -12.27 -10.65 4.43
N ASN A 59 -11.01 -10.89 4.79
CA ASN A 59 -9.98 -11.42 3.92
C ASN A 59 -9.97 -12.95 3.92
N ALA A 60 -9.34 -13.57 2.93
CA ALA A 60 -9.29 -15.03 2.83
C ALA A 60 -7.90 -15.51 2.41
N LEU A 61 -7.44 -16.61 3.00
CA LEU A 61 -6.29 -17.32 2.43
C LEU A 61 -6.68 -17.87 1.06
N PHE A 62 -5.80 -17.70 0.07
CA PHE A 62 -5.95 -18.30 -1.25
C PHE A 62 -4.99 -19.47 -1.40
N VAL A 63 -3.71 -19.24 -1.25
CA VAL A 63 -2.66 -20.27 -1.24
C VAL A 63 -1.79 -20.07 -0.01
N GLN A 64 -0.82 -20.95 0.20
CA GLN A 64 0.05 -20.88 1.37
C GLN A 64 0.68 -19.49 1.60
N ASN A 65 1.05 -18.80 0.52
CA ASN A 65 1.72 -17.50 0.54
C ASN A 65 0.89 -16.38 -0.14
N GLY A 66 -0.43 -16.49 -0.07
CA GLY A 66 -1.33 -15.53 -0.71
C GLY A 66 -2.60 -15.27 0.09
N ILE A 67 -3.02 -14.02 0.11
CA ILE A 67 -4.25 -13.56 0.77
C ILE A 67 -5.11 -12.84 -0.27
N ALA A 68 -6.32 -13.35 -0.48
CA ALA A 68 -7.36 -12.65 -1.22
C ALA A 68 -7.87 -11.49 -0.38
N CYS A 69 -7.63 -10.27 -0.84
CA CYS A 69 -7.93 -9.04 -0.11
C CYS A 69 -7.87 -7.82 -1.04
N THR A 70 -8.48 -6.72 -0.64
CA THR A 70 -8.27 -5.42 -1.29
C THR A 70 -7.24 -4.61 -0.51
N THR A 71 -6.60 -3.61 -1.13
CA THR A 71 -5.69 -2.70 -0.41
C THR A 71 -6.38 -2.07 0.80
N ALA A 72 -7.62 -1.63 0.64
CA ALA A 72 -8.39 -1.02 1.74
C ALA A 72 -8.65 -2.01 2.88
N SER A 73 -8.90 -3.29 2.59
CA SER A 73 -9.13 -4.31 3.62
C SER A 73 -7.85 -4.74 4.34
N VAL A 74 -6.72 -4.78 3.65
CA VAL A 74 -5.41 -4.98 4.30
C VAL A 74 -5.14 -3.88 5.31
N ILE A 75 -5.35 -2.62 4.89
CA ILE A 75 -5.19 -1.47 5.78
C ILE A 75 -6.16 -1.56 6.96
N ALA A 76 -7.43 -1.88 6.73
CA ALA A 76 -8.41 -2.03 7.80
C ALA A 76 -7.97 -3.07 8.84
N ALA A 77 -7.47 -4.24 8.41
CA ALA A 77 -6.95 -5.27 9.31
C ALA A 77 -5.76 -4.75 10.13
N THR A 78 -4.80 -4.07 9.50
CA THR A 78 -3.63 -3.50 10.21
C THR A 78 -4.00 -2.38 11.20
N LEU A 79 -5.14 -1.72 10.98
CA LEU A 79 -5.69 -0.73 11.90
C LEU A 79 -6.55 -1.33 13.02
N GLY A 80 -6.68 -2.67 13.07
CA GLY A 80 -7.47 -3.40 14.06
C GLY A 80 -8.98 -3.32 13.83
N LEU A 81 -9.43 -3.00 12.62
CA LEU A 81 -10.84 -2.93 12.26
C LEU A 81 -11.31 -4.33 11.84
N THR A 82 -11.96 -5.05 12.72
CA THR A 82 -12.42 -6.44 12.48
C THR A 82 -13.73 -6.53 11.71
N GLU A 83 -14.43 -5.41 11.52
CA GLU A 83 -15.67 -5.30 10.75
C GLU A 83 -15.57 -4.16 9.75
N LEU A 84 -16.04 -4.40 8.52
CA LEU A 84 -16.10 -3.37 7.47
C LEU A 84 -17.50 -2.73 7.33
N SER A 85 -18.49 -3.32 7.95
CA SER A 85 -19.83 -2.72 8.08
C SER A 85 -19.82 -1.68 9.21
N GLY A 86 -20.33 -0.49 8.95
CA GLY A 86 -20.44 0.56 9.97
C GLY A 86 -19.14 1.31 10.28
N LEU A 87 -18.18 1.31 9.37
CA LEU A 87 -16.98 2.14 9.49
C LEU A 87 -17.38 3.61 9.71
N THR A 88 -16.78 4.25 10.72
CA THR A 88 -16.98 5.66 10.99
C THR A 88 -16.20 6.55 10.02
N THR A 89 -16.56 7.81 9.91
CA THR A 89 -15.77 8.79 9.13
C THR A 89 -14.31 8.86 9.60
N ALA A 90 -14.05 8.64 10.89
CA ALA A 90 -12.69 8.60 11.42
C ALA A 90 -11.91 7.37 10.92
N ASP A 91 -12.57 6.21 10.86
CA ASP A 91 -11.95 4.98 10.32
C ASP A 91 -11.64 5.12 8.83
N VAL A 92 -12.60 5.61 8.04
CA VAL A 92 -12.38 5.88 6.61
C VAL A 92 -11.23 6.85 6.40
N ARG A 93 -11.11 7.90 7.23
CA ARG A 93 -9.99 8.85 7.17
C ARG A 93 -8.65 8.16 7.45
N ARG A 94 -8.58 7.30 8.47
CA ARG A 94 -7.36 6.53 8.80
C ARG A 94 -6.98 5.58 7.65
N ILE A 95 -7.96 4.88 7.07
CA ILE A 95 -7.75 4.03 5.90
C ILE A 95 -7.23 4.86 4.73
N THR A 96 -7.85 6.00 4.43
CA THR A 96 -7.42 6.91 3.36
C THR A 96 -5.99 7.38 3.53
N GLN A 97 -5.58 7.77 4.75
CA GLN A 97 -4.21 8.21 5.04
C GLN A 97 -3.19 7.09 4.84
N ALA A 98 -3.48 5.89 5.36
CA ALA A 98 -2.60 4.73 5.18
C ALA A 98 -2.52 4.28 3.72
N HIS A 99 -3.64 4.36 2.97
CA HIS A 99 -3.65 4.05 1.55
C HIS A 99 -2.79 5.03 0.73
N LEU A 100 -2.87 6.33 1.03
CA LEU A 100 -1.99 7.34 0.42
C LEU A 100 -0.51 7.11 0.77
N LEU A 101 -0.22 6.67 2.00
CA LEU A 101 1.15 6.32 2.41
C LEU A 101 1.69 5.14 1.57
N LEU A 102 0.89 4.09 1.35
CA LEU A 102 1.26 2.97 0.48
C LEU A 102 1.40 3.40 -0.99
N CYS A 103 0.51 4.28 -1.47
CA CYS A 103 0.65 4.88 -2.80
C CYS A 103 1.97 5.65 -2.93
N MET A 104 2.32 6.47 -1.94
CA MET A 104 3.57 7.24 -1.93
C MET A 104 4.78 6.32 -1.91
N PHE A 105 4.78 5.27 -1.07
CA PHE A 105 5.83 4.26 -1.04
C PHE A 105 6.09 3.67 -2.43
N ASN A 106 5.03 3.27 -3.14
CA ASN A 106 5.15 2.66 -4.45
C ASN A 106 5.47 3.68 -5.56
N ALA A 107 4.80 4.83 -5.54
CA ALA A 107 4.93 5.84 -6.60
C ALA A 107 6.23 6.64 -6.51
N TRP A 108 6.83 6.79 -5.34
CA TRP A 108 8.04 7.60 -5.16
C TRP A 108 9.33 6.77 -5.20
N GLN A 109 9.24 5.58 -5.78
CA GLN A 109 10.38 4.77 -6.19
C GLN A 109 10.58 4.87 -7.72
N PRO A 110 11.83 4.62 -8.20
CA PRO A 110 12.11 4.48 -9.62
C PRO A 110 11.33 3.31 -10.25
N GLY A 111 10.83 3.49 -11.47
CA GLY A 111 10.08 2.48 -12.19
C GLY A 111 8.66 2.93 -12.58
N VAL A 112 7.82 2.01 -12.97
CA VAL A 112 6.42 2.25 -13.34
C VAL A 112 5.54 2.09 -12.08
N PHE A 113 4.66 3.05 -11.83
CA PHE A 113 3.60 2.91 -10.84
C PHE A 113 2.29 2.56 -11.54
N ALA A 114 1.73 1.42 -11.21
CA ALA A 114 0.43 0.95 -11.69
C ALA A 114 -0.64 1.12 -10.61
N LEU A 115 -1.78 1.66 -11.00
CA LEU A 115 -2.91 1.94 -10.12
C LEU A 115 -4.16 1.24 -10.65
N SER A 116 -4.89 0.56 -9.79
CA SER A 116 -6.15 -0.09 -10.12
C SER A 116 -7.36 0.82 -9.89
N GLY A 117 -8.47 0.52 -10.57
CA GLY A 117 -9.74 1.19 -10.29
C GLY A 117 -10.29 0.86 -8.91
N TRP A 118 -9.98 -0.33 -8.36
CA TRP A 118 -10.33 -0.73 -7.00
C TRP A 118 -9.67 0.20 -5.96
N ASP A 119 -8.39 0.55 -6.15
CA ASP A 119 -7.71 1.51 -5.28
C ASP A 119 -8.36 2.89 -5.35
N LEU A 120 -8.73 3.35 -6.57
CA LEU A 120 -9.32 4.68 -6.78
C LEU A 120 -10.65 4.87 -6.06
N VAL A 121 -11.45 3.81 -5.92
CA VAL A 121 -12.72 3.88 -5.19
C VAL A 121 -12.61 3.39 -3.74
N GLY A 122 -11.46 2.86 -3.33
CA GLY A 122 -11.27 2.25 -2.01
C GLY A 122 -12.17 1.02 -1.84
N ALA A 123 -12.15 0.12 -2.81
CA ALA A 123 -13.01 -1.05 -2.82
C ALA A 123 -12.72 -1.96 -1.62
N LEU A 124 -13.79 -2.46 -1.02
CA LEU A 124 -13.74 -3.48 0.03
C LEU A 124 -14.04 -4.86 -0.58
N PRO A 125 -13.64 -5.96 0.09
CA PRO A 125 -14.00 -7.29 -0.35
C PRO A 125 -15.53 -7.49 -0.41
N LEU A 126 -15.97 -8.30 -1.35
CA LEU A 126 -17.34 -8.79 -1.41
C LEU A 126 -17.61 -9.73 -0.23
N ASP A 127 -18.86 -9.73 0.24
CA ASP A 127 -19.31 -10.80 1.11
C ASP A 127 -19.18 -12.16 0.41
N ARG A 128 -18.68 -13.17 1.12
CA ARG A 128 -18.45 -14.51 0.57
C ARG A 128 -19.74 -15.15 0.05
N SER A 129 -20.88 -14.83 0.65
CA SER A 129 -22.18 -15.32 0.19
C SER A 129 -22.58 -14.78 -1.18
N ALA A 130 -22.17 -13.56 -1.52
CA ALA A 130 -22.45 -12.93 -2.80
C ALA A 130 -21.69 -13.58 -3.97
N VAL A 131 -20.62 -14.32 -3.70
CA VAL A 131 -19.76 -15.00 -4.67
C VAL A 131 -19.57 -16.48 -4.34
N ALA A 132 -20.49 -17.07 -3.57
CA ALA A 132 -20.38 -18.43 -3.06
C ALA A 132 -20.12 -19.48 -4.16
N ASP A 133 -20.83 -19.38 -5.28
CA ASP A 133 -20.67 -20.31 -6.40
C ASP A 133 -19.27 -20.20 -7.03
N LEU A 134 -18.70 -19.00 -7.10
CA LEU A 134 -17.38 -18.77 -7.67
C LEU A 134 -16.27 -19.28 -6.74
N ILE A 135 -16.36 -19.00 -5.45
CA ILE A 135 -15.36 -19.46 -4.46
C ILE A 135 -15.46 -20.97 -4.18
N SER A 136 -16.59 -21.60 -4.50
CA SER A 136 -16.75 -23.06 -4.35
C SER A 136 -15.76 -23.86 -5.21
N THR A 137 -15.20 -23.26 -6.24
CA THR A 137 -14.13 -23.84 -7.08
C THR A 137 -12.76 -23.87 -6.41
N GLY A 138 -12.60 -23.25 -5.23
CA GLY A 138 -11.35 -23.12 -4.49
C GLY A 138 -10.62 -21.78 -4.73
N ASP A 139 -11.07 -20.94 -5.66
CA ASP A 139 -10.49 -19.62 -5.92
C ASP A 139 -11.16 -18.55 -5.02
N THR A 140 -10.57 -18.31 -3.86
CA THR A 140 -11.07 -17.31 -2.89
C THR A 140 -10.89 -15.86 -3.36
N ARG A 141 -10.09 -15.61 -4.42
CA ARG A 141 -9.83 -14.25 -4.95
C ARG A 141 -11.08 -13.58 -5.51
N TRP A 142 -12.14 -14.31 -5.75
CA TRP A 142 -13.41 -13.71 -6.19
C TRP A 142 -13.97 -12.69 -5.20
N ILE A 143 -13.57 -12.72 -3.93
CA ILE A 143 -14.00 -11.70 -2.95
C ILE A 143 -13.38 -10.33 -3.22
N GLU A 144 -12.20 -10.25 -3.82
CA GLU A 144 -11.51 -8.98 -4.11
C GLU A 144 -11.77 -8.43 -5.51
N ARG A 145 -12.45 -9.23 -6.37
CA ARG A 145 -12.72 -8.91 -7.78
C ARG A 145 -14.10 -8.31 -8.02
N GLY A 146 -14.69 -7.70 -7.01
CA GLY A 146 -15.98 -7.04 -7.11
C GLY A 146 -15.98 -5.97 -8.22
N ALA A 147 -17.12 -5.81 -8.91
CA ALA A 147 -17.28 -4.69 -9.83
C ALA A 147 -17.29 -3.36 -9.06
N TYR A 148 -17.02 -2.26 -9.73
CA TYR A 148 -17.08 -0.92 -9.14
C TYR A 148 -17.60 0.10 -10.16
N ASP A 149 -18.31 1.13 -9.69
CA ASP A 149 -18.75 2.26 -10.50
C ASP A 149 -17.79 3.43 -10.32
N LEU A 150 -16.70 3.44 -11.12
CA LEU A 150 -15.68 4.49 -11.03
C LEU A 150 -16.22 5.90 -11.28
N LEU A 151 -17.21 6.02 -12.17
CA LEU A 151 -17.72 7.33 -12.60
C LEU A 151 -19.00 7.77 -11.87
N GLY A 152 -19.59 6.91 -11.05
CA GLY A 152 -20.87 7.20 -10.39
C GLY A 152 -22.02 7.27 -11.40
N SER A 153 -21.92 6.56 -12.53
CA SER A 153 -22.90 6.61 -13.62
C SER A 153 -24.10 5.68 -13.42
N ALA A 154 -23.99 4.75 -12.49
CA ALA A 154 -25.02 3.75 -12.19
C ALA A 154 -25.20 3.57 -10.67
N PRO A 155 -25.59 4.62 -9.91
CA PRO A 155 -25.60 4.60 -8.45
C PRO A 155 -26.56 3.56 -7.84
N GLU A 156 -27.58 3.13 -8.59
CA GLU A 156 -28.55 2.11 -8.16
C GLU A 156 -28.15 0.68 -8.58
N ALA A 157 -27.04 0.53 -9.30
CA ALA A 157 -26.59 -0.79 -9.74
C ALA A 157 -26.07 -1.60 -8.54
N THR A 158 -26.45 -2.87 -8.49
CA THR A 158 -25.95 -3.84 -7.50
C THR A 158 -24.93 -4.80 -8.10
N ALA A 159 -24.84 -4.85 -9.43
CA ALA A 159 -23.92 -5.69 -10.17
C ALA A 159 -23.52 -5.03 -11.50
N SER A 160 -22.42 -5.49 -12.07
CA SER A 160 -22.00 -5.14 -13.43
C SER A 160 -22.87 -5.80 -14.49
N ALA A 161 -22.71 -5.41 -15.75
CA ALA A 161 -23.39 -6.03 -16.88
C ALA A 161 -23.09 -7.54 -17.03
N SER A 162 -21.94 -8.02 -16.53
CA SER A 162 -21.58 -9.44 -16.50
C SER A 162 -22.14 -10.19 -15.28
N GLY A 163 -22.88 -9.53 -14.40
CA GLY A 163 -23.46 -10.13 -13.20
C GLY A 163 -22.53 -10.16 -11.98
N MET A 164 -21.30 -9.63 -12.08
CA MET A 164 -20.43 -9.53 -10.92
C MET A 164 -20.98 -8.49 -9.94
N PRO A 165 -21.16 -8.83 -8.64
CA PRO A 165 -21.62 -7.88 -7.63
C PRO A 165 -20.71 -6.66 -7.51
N LEU A 166 -21.30 -5.49 -7.23
CA LEU A 166 -20.53 -4.29 -6.90
C LEU A 166 -19.90 -4.44 -5.51
N ALA A 167 -18.59 -4.16 -5.44
CA ALA A 167 -17.88 -4.07 -4.18
C ALA A 167 -18.31 -2.81 -3.41
N PRO A 168 -18.49 -2.88 -2.09
CA PRO A 168 -18.61 -1.67 -1.28
C PRO A 168 -17.36 -0.80 -1.49
N ALA A 169 -17.55 0.53 -1.55
CA ALA A 169 -16.48 1.48 -1.84
C ALA A 169 -16.46 2.60 -0.80
N LEU A 170 -15.24 2.99 -0.37
CA LEU A 170 -15.04 3.96 0.71
C LEU A 170 -14.96 5.41 0.24
N TYR A 171 -14.49 5.64 -1.00
CA TYR A 171 -14.07 6.99 -1.44
C TYR A 171 -15.07 7.66 -2.39
N GLY A 172 -16.10 6.96 -2.82
CA GLY A 172 -17.07 7.48 -3.80
C GLY A 172 -16.55 7.51 -5.22
N SER A 173 -17.31 8.16 -6.12
CA SER A 173 -16.98 8.25 -7.53
C SER A 173 -15.75 9.12 -7.79
N LEU A 174 -14.99 8.83 -8.85
CA LEU A 174 -13.84 9.63 -9.23
C LEU A 174 -14.17 11.11 -9.52
N PRO A 175 -15.28 11.45 -10.23
CA PRO A 175 -15.66 12.85 -10.40
C PRO A 175 -15.91 13.59 -9.08
N ASP A 176 -16.61 12.97 -8.13
CA ASP A 176 -16.85 13.57 -6.81
C ASP A 176 -15.56 13.77 -6.04
N GLN A 177 -14.67 12.78 -6.07
CA GLN A 177 -13.36 12.88 -5.43
C GLN A 177 -12.50 13.99 -6.04
N LEU A 178 -12.51 14.16 -7.36
CA LEU A 178 -11.73 15.21 -8.02
C LEU A 178 -12.29 16.62 -7.76
N ALA A 179 -13.55 16.73 -7.37
CA ALA A 179 -14.17 17.99 -6.92
C ALA A 179 -13.79 18.35 -5.46
N ASP A 180 -13.33 17.37 -4.66
CA ASP A 180 -12.90 17.56 -3.27
C ASP A 180 -11.36 17.47 -3.18
N PRO A 181 -10.64 18.59 -2.89
CA PRO A 181 -9.19 18.59 -2.78
C PRO A 181 -8.64 17.73 -1.62
N THR A 182 -9.49 17.37 -0.65
CA THR A 182 -9.10 16.55 0.51
C THR A 182 -9.31 15.05 0.28
N SER A 183 -9.94 14.66 -0.81
CA SER A 183 -10.22 13.28 -1.18
C SER A 183 -8.96 12.46 -1.47
N PHE A 184 -9.11 11.14 -1.49
CA PHE A 184 -8.03 10.22 -1.87
C PHE A 184 -7.50 10.50 -3.27
N ALA A 185 -8.39 10.58 -4.28
CA ALA A 185 -7.96 10.76 -5.68
C ALA A 185 -7.28 12.11 -5.92
N SER A 186 -7.79 13.20 -5.34
CA SER A 186 -7.18 14.53 -5.47
C SER A 186 -5.80 14.60 -4.83
N ARG A 187 -5.62 14.01 -3.65
CA ARG A 187 -4.32 13.93 -2.97
C ARG A 187 -3.35 13.03 -3.72
N LEU A 188 -3.80 11.88 -4.20
CA LEU A 188 -2.99 11.00 -5.04
C LEU A 188 -2.54 11.70 -6.33
N ALA A 189 -3.44 12.44 -7.00
CA ALA A 189 -3.08 13.23 -8.18
C ALA A 189 -1.99 14.28 -7.85
N GLY A 190 -2.00 14.85 -6.65
CA GLY A 190 -0.93 15.71 -6.13
C GLY A 190 0.42 14.99 -6.06
N LEU A 191 0.45 13.81 -5.43
CA LEU A 191 1.67 12.98 -5.31
C LEU A 191 2.22 12.58 -6.70
N LEU A 192 1.35 12.17 -7.62
CA LEU A 192 1.74 11.79 -8.98
C LEU A 192 2.24 12.99 -9.81
N ARG A 193 1.71 14.19 -9.57
CA ARG A 193 2.20 15.41 -10.20
C ARG A 193 3.63 15.71 -9.75
N VAL A 194 3.93 15.64 -8.46
CA VAL A 194 5.29 15.81 -7.92
C VAL A 194 6.23 14.75 -8.53
N ARG A 195 5.78 13.48 -8.58
CA ARG A 195 6.54 12.40 -9.22
C ARG A 195 6.92 12.73 -10.67
N ALA A 196 5.97 13.25 -11.45
CA ALA A 196 6.19 13.61 -12.85
C ALA A 196 7.09 14.84 -13.00
N GLN A 197 6.86 15.89 -12.20
CA GLN A 197 7.63 17.14 -12.25
C GLN A 197 9.10 16.94 -11.93
N HIS A 198 9.42 16.06 -11.02
CA HIS A 198 10.80 15.81 -10.57
C HIS A 198 11.45 14.58 -11.21
N GLY A 199 10.76 13.87 -12.12
CA GLY A 199 11.32 12.71 -12.81
C GLY A 199 11.67 11.55 -11.87
N ILE A 200 10.88 11.35 -10.80
CA ILE A 200 11.16 10.31 -9.79
C ILE A 200 11.15 8.91 -10.42
N ALA A 201 10.33 8.71 -11.47
CA ALA A 201 10.21 7.45 -12.19
C ALA A 201 11.51 6.93 -12.79
N THR A 202 12.37 7.84 -13.23
CA THR A 202 13.64 7.56 -13.93
C THR A 202 14.85 7.72 -13.02
N GLY A 203 14.64 8.01 -11.74
CA GLY A 203 15.70 8.11 -10.76
C GLY A 203 16.40 6.77 -10.48
N THR A 204 17.39 6.80 -9.62
CA THR A 204 18.14 5.62 -9.16
C THR A 204 18.11 5.58 -7.65
N LEU A 205 17.65 4.48 -7.06
CA LEU A 205 17.76 4.24 -5.63
C LEU A 205 19.24 4.07 -5.27
N LEU A 206 19.73 4.94 -4.41
CA LEU A 206 21.12 4.95 -3.94
C LEU A 206 21.28 4.22 -2.62
N ASP A 207 20.30 4.40 -1.71
CA ASP A 207 20.42 3.93 -0.34
C ASP A 207 19.05 3.80 0.33
N VAL A 208 18.97 2.89 1.28
CA VAL A 208 17.87 2.76 2.25
C VAL A 208 18.53 2.75 3.63
N PRO A 209 18.90 3.92 4.15
CA PRO A 209 19.67 4.01 5.38
C PRO A 209 18.89 3.46 6.58
N GLU A 210 19.59 2.78 7.47
CA GLU A 210 19.03 2.36 8.75
C GLU A 210 18.72 3.58 9.61
N VAL A 211 17.51 3.66 10.13
CA VAL A 211 17.09 4.73 11.03
C VAL A 211 16.61 4.10 12.34
N PRO A 212 17.16 4.51 13.50
CA PRO A 212 16.79 3.94 14.78
C PRO A 212 15.44 4.46 15.30
N ALA A 213 14.42 4.39 14.44
CA ALA A 213 13.06 4.81 14.71
C ALA A 213 12.09 3.78 14.11
N ALA A 214 11.43 3.01 14.97
CA ALA A 214 10.52 1.96 14.54
C ALA A 214 9.40 2.52 13.64
N GLY A 215 9.18 1.87 12.49
CA GLY A 215 8.17 2.25 11.52
C GLY A 215 8.61 3.35 10.54
N LEU A 216 9.76 3.98 10.71
CA LEU A 216 10.27 4.98 9.77
C LEU A 216 11.13 4.31 8.69
N LEU A 217 10.69 4.43 7.44
CA LEU A 217 11.45 4.05 6.26
C LEU A 217 11.97 5.30 5.56
N VAL A 218 13.27 5.31 5.24
CA VAL A 218 13.89 6.38 4.45
C VAL A 218 14.50 5.79 3.19
N MET A 219 14.24 6.43 2.06
CA MET A 219 14.82 6.08 0.76
C MET A 219 15.55 7.29 0.20
N VAL A 220 16.76 7.09 -0.30
CA VAL A 220 17.60 8.12 -0.93
C VAL A 220 17.75 7.78 -2.41
N ASN A 221 17.23 8.64 -3.26
CA ASN A 221 17.29 8.48 -4.70
C ASN A 221 18.09 9.61 -5.35
N ARG A 222 18.76 9.31 -6.45
CA ARG A 222 19.32 10.32 -7.36
C ARG A 222 18.41 10.48 -8.57
N LEU A 223 17.95 11.69 -8.81
CA LEU A 223 17.14 12.03 -9.98
C LEU A 223 18.04 12.28 -11.20
N GLU A 224 17.50 12.22 -12.41
CA GLU A 224 18.24 12.51 -13.64
C GLU A 224 18.81 13.93 -13.68
N SER A 225 18.17 14.87 -12.98
CA SER A 225 18.69 16.23 -12.78
C SER A 225 20.00 16.30 -12.00
N GLY A 226 20.41 15.20 -11.35
CA GLY A 226 21.52 15.16 -10.40
C GLY A 226 21.11 15.51 -8.97
N THR A 227 19.88 15.96 -8.74
CA THR A 227 19.34 16.23 -7.40
C THR A 227 19.17 14.93 -6.62
N VAL A 228 19.44 14.97 -5.32
CA VAL A 228 19.15 13.87 -4.40
C VAL A 228 17.77 14.09 -3.80
N GLN A 229 16.91 13.10 -3.94
CA GLN A 229 15.57 13.07 -3.35
C GLN A 229 15.59 12.13 -2.14
N VAL A 230 15.04 12.60 -1.03
CA VAL A 230 14.82 11.81 0.17
C VAL A 230 13.32 11.60 0.36
N THR A 231 12.90 10.35 0.48
CA THR A 231 11.51 10.00 0.84
C THR A 231 11.53 9.40 2.25
N ALA A 232 10.84 10.03 3.19
CA ALA A 232 10.66 9.54 4.54
C ALA A 232 9.20 9.17 4.77
N LEU A 233 8.93 7.92 5.15
CA LEU A 233 7.59 7.36 5.33
C LEU A 233 7.47 6.76 6.73
N ASN A 234 6.52 7.27 7.50
CA ASN A 234 6.22 6.74 8.82
C ASN A 234 5.05 5.76 8.77
N PHE A 235 5.34 4.48 8.87
CA PHE A 235 4.34 3.40 8.97
C PHE A 235 3.88 3.12 10.41
N GLY A 236 4.47 3.81 11.37
CA GLY A 236 4.09 3.69 12.79
C GLY A 236 2.85 4.51 13.14
N PRO A 237 2.23 4.20 14.30
CA PRO A 237 1.01 4.90 14.75
C PRO A 237 1.28 6.28 15.40
N ALA A 238 2.53 6.58 15.72
CA ALA A 238 2.94 7.79 16.42
C ALA A 238 3.91 8.62 15.59
N GLU A 239 3.98 9.91 15.88
CA GLU A 239 5.01 10.79 15.35
C GLU A 239 6.40 10.29 15.79
N VAL A 240 7.34 10.27 14.85
CA VAL A 240 8.71 9.83 15.09
C VAL A 240 9.70 10.87 14.62
N SER A 241 10.86 10.91 15.27
CA SER A 241 12.01 11.67 14.84
C SER A 241 13.25 10.77 14.87
N GLY A 242 14.18 11.02 13.97
CA GLY A 242 15.41 10.26 13.89
C GLY A 242 16.45 10.97 13.05
N ARG A 243 17.71 10.58 13.25
CA ARG A 243 18.82 11.03 12.41
C ARG A 243 19.01 10.05 11.27
N VAL A 244 19.19 10.57 10.07
CA VAL A 244 19.51 9.79 8.87
C VAL A 244 20.95 10.06 8.51
N ASP A 245 21.77 9.02 8.47
CA ASP A 245 23.15 9.09 8.01
C ASP A 245 23.27 8.29 6.70
N SER A 246 23.68 8.96 5.62
CA SER A 246 23.94 8.31 4.32
C SER A 246 25.07 9.04 3.60
N ALA A 247 26.00 8.28 3.02
CA ALA A 247 27.10 8.83 2.21
C ALA A 247 26.61 9.52 0.91
N HIS A 248 25.34 9.35 0.58
CA HIS A 248 24.72 9.90 -0.61
C HIS A 248 23.98 11.22 -0.37
N LEU A 249 23.94 11.71 0.86
CA LEU A 249 23.31 13.00 1.18
C LEU A 249 24.33 14.14 0.98
N PRO A 250 24.15 15.02 -0.03
CA PRO A 250 25.03 16.16 -0.23
C PRO A 250 24.71 17.26 0.79
N ALA A 251 25.71 18.05 1.15
CA ALA A 251 25.45 19.30 1.86
C ALA A 251 24.62 20.23 0.99
N GLY A 252 23.58 20.84 1.55
CA GLY A 252 22.71 21.74 0.79
C GLY A 252 21.38 22.02 1.47
N SER A 253 20.55 22.80 0.81
CA SER A 253 19.19 23.10 1.28
C SER A 253 18.27 21.92 1.07
N LEU A 254 17.49 21.60 2.09
CA LEU A 254 16.41 20.60 2.05
C LEU A 254 15.10 21.32 1.72
N VAL A 255 14.44 20.88 0.65
CA VAL A 255 13.19 21.47 0.17
C VAL A 255 12.11 20.39 0.11
N ASP A 256 10.94 20.69 0.65
CA ASP A 256 9.75 19.83 0.49
C ASP A 256 9.27 19.88 -0.96
N LEU A 257 9.29 18.76 -1.66
CA LEU A 257 8.88 18.67 -3.06
C LEU A 257 7.36 18.86 -3.26
N THR A 258 6.57 18.71 -2.21
CA THR A 258 5.11 18.87 -2.29
C THR A 258 4.66 20.31 -2.13
N THR A 259 5.34 21.11 -1.32
CA THR A 259 5.00 22.51 -1.01
C THR A 259 5.96 23.51 -1.63
N GLY A 260 7.21 23.12 -1.88
CA GLY A 260 8.30 24.00 -2.30
C GLY A 260 8.97 24.74 -1.11
N ASP A 261 8.58 24.44 0.11
CA ASP A 261 9.12 25.11 1.31
C ASP A 261 10.53 24.60 1.64
N THR A 262 11.38 25.53 2.08
CA THR A 262 12.70 25.17 2.63
C THR A 262 12.54 24.65 4.05
N LEU A 263 12.92 23.38 4.28
CA LEU A 263 12.84 22.71 5.58
C LEU A 263 14.10 22.91 6.43
N GLY A 264 15.23 23.23 5.81
CA GLY A 264 16.52 23.38 6.49
C GLY A 264 17.69 23.08 5.56
N SER A 265 18.76 22.55 6.14
CA SER A 265 19.97 22.12 5.41
C SER A 265 20.49 20.79 5.94
N VAL A 266 21.13 20.04 5.05
CA VAL A 266 21.89 18.80 5.34
C VAL A 266 23.35 19.16 5.54
#